data_a72344e9247ad8eb8731a74667d3f606
#
_entry.id   a72344e9247ad8eb8731a74667d3f606
#
_cell.length_a   1.000
_cell.length_b   1.000
_cell.length_c   1.000
_cell.angle_alpha   90.00
_cell.angle_beta   90.00
_cell.angle_gamma   90.00
#
_symmetry.space_group_name_H-M   'P 1'
#
loop_
_entity.id
_entity.type
_entity.pdbx_description
1 polymer ?
#
loop_
_entity_poly.entity_id
_entity_poly.type
_entity_poly.pdbx_seq_one_letter_code
_entity_poly.pdbx_strand_id
1 'polypeptide(L)' 'ARMDPSGSASRPRVWRVQLEPGESLTWELAGRHGYLQMISGELTANGLAARPGDGVLSRDESSWDLVATSATQALLFDLP' A
#
# COMPACT_ATOMS: atom_id res chain seq x y z
N ALA A 1 1.83 -12.19 -4.02
CA ALA A 1 1.96 -10.90 -3.33
C ALA A 1 3.27 -10.85 -2.55
N ARG A 2 3.92 -9.73 -2.60
CA ARG A 2 5.19 -9.55 -1.89
C ARG A 2 5.21 -8.18 -1.22
N MET A 3 5.62 -8.18 0.05
CA MET A 3 5.74 -6.95 0.82
C MET A 3 7.05 -7.00 1.59
N ASP A 4 8.01 -6.15 1.21
CA ASP A 4 9.34 -6.14 1.79
C ASP A 4 9.61 -4.81 2.49
N PRO A 5 10.27 -4.84 3.66
CA PRO A 5 10.70 -3.60 4.28
C PRO A 5 11.70 -2.88 3.37
N SER A 6 11.57 -1.57 3.30
CA SER A 6 12.46 -0.73 2.48
C SER A 6 13.05 0.35 3.39
N GLY A 7 14.35 0.50 3.36
CA GLY A 7 15.04 1.49 4.16
C GLY A 7 15.45 0.98 5.53
N SER A 8 15.74 1.91 6.44
CA SER A 8 16.25 1.57 7.76
C SER A 8 15.15 1.17 8.73
N ALA A 9 15.53 0.63 9.88
CA ALA A 9 14.61 0.29 10.94
C ALA A 9 14.03 1.53 11.65
N SER A 10 14.52 2.71 11.34
CA SER A 10 14.01 3.95 11.92
C SER A 10 12.65 4.34 11.31
N ARG A 11 11.90 5.12 12.03
CA ARG A 11 10.60 5.60 11.54
C ARG A 11 10.76 6.84 10.67
N PRO A 12 9.84 7.06 9.68
CA PRO A 12 8.71 6.20 9.34
C PRO A 12 9.19 4.91 8.66
N ARG A 13 8.40 3.86 8.81
CA ARG A 13 8.68 2.61 8.12
C ARG A 13 8.11 2.65 6.73
N VAL A 14 8.87 2.13 5.79
CA VAL A 14 8.48 2.09 4.39
C VAL A 14 8.52 0.63 3.93
N TRP A 15 7.47 0.22 3.23
CA TRP A 15 7.36 -1.14 2.70
C TRP A 15 7.22 -1.07 1.19
N ARG A 16 7.97 -1.91 0.51
CA ARG A 16 7.79 -2.09 -0.94
C ARG A 16 6.78 -3.20 -1.16
N VAL A 17 5.75 -2.92 -1.93
CA VAL A 17 4.68 -3.86 -2.23
C VAL A 17 4.71 -4.21 -3.70
N GLN A 18 4.64 -5.51 -4.00
CA GLN A 18 4.53 -6.02 -5.36
C GLN A 18 3.35 -6.98 -5.41
N LEU A 19 2.43 -6.74 -6.32
CA LEU A 19 1.25 -7.57 -6.52
C LEU A 19 1.14 -7.95 -7.98
N GLU A 20 0.85 -9.21 -8.24
CA GLU A 20 0.51 -9.68 -9.57
C GLU A 20 -0.98 -9.44 -9.85
N PRO A 21 -1.42 -9.44 -11.12
CA PRO A 21 -2.84 -9.23 -11.42
C PRO A 21 -3.70 -10.22 -10.67
N GLY A 22 -4.74 -9.73 -10.02
CA GLY A 22 -5.68 -10.54 -9.25
C GLY A 22 -5.24 -10.87 -7.84
N GLU A 23 -4.01 -10.55 -7.46
CA GLU A 23 -3.55 -10.78 -6.09
C GLU A 23 -4.09 -9.72 -5.15
N SER A 24 -4.24 -10.11 -3.89
CA SER A 24 -4.70 -9.19 -2.85
C SER A 24 -3.78 -9.26 -1.64
N LEU A 25 -3.79 -8.18 -0.88
CA LEU A 25 -3.01 -8.05 0.34
C LEU A 25 -3.80 -7.21 1.33
N THR A 26 -3.93 -7.70 2.55
CA THR A 26 -4.52 -6.92 3.64
C THR A 26 -3.42 -6.37 4.52
N TRP A 27 -3.38 -5.04 4.67
CA TRP A 27 -2.39 -4.37 5.49
C TRP A 27 -3.06 -3.77 6.71
N GLU A 28 -2.64 -4.21 7.88
CA GLU A 28 -3.18 -3.77 9.15
C GLU A 28 -2.57 -2.43 9.54
N LEU A 29 -3.41 -1.43 9.77
CA LEU A 29 -2.98 -0.10 10.16
C LEU A 29 -2.95 0.09 11.67
N ALA A 30 -3.72 -0.71 12.39
CA ALA A 30 -3.75 -0.71 13.86
C ALA A 30 -3.99 0.67 14.47
N GLY A 31 -4.87 1.46 13.85
CA GLY A 31 -5.19 2.80 14.31
C GLY A 31 -4.18 3.87 13.94
N ARG A 32 -3.15 3.51 13.16
CA ARG A 32 -2.15 4.48 12.70
C ARG A 32 -2.55 5.04 11.35
N HIS A 33 -1.76 6.01 10.91
CA HIS A 33 -1.93 6.57 9.57
C HIS A 33 -1.07 5.80 8.59
N GLY A 34 -1.60 5.55 7.42
CA GLY A 34 -0.87 4.93 6.34
C GLY A 34 -0.93 5.79 5.09
N TYR A 35 0.13 5.74 4.30
CA TYR A 35 0.18 6.42 3.01
C TYR A 35 0.67 5.43 1.95
N LEU A 36 -0.07 5.37 0.85
CA LEU A 36 0.27 4.51 -0.27
C LEU A 36 0.69 5.37 -1.45
N GLN A 37 1.91 5.17 -1.94
CA GLN A 37 2.39 5.83 -3.14
C GLN A 37 2.48 4.83 -4.28
N MET A 38 1.69 5.01 -5.32
CA MET A 38 1.69 4.14 -6.49
C MET A 38 2.88 4.44 -7.38
N ILE A 39 3.62 3.39 -7.75
CA ILE A 39 4.76 3.50 -8.68
C ILE A 39 4.35 3.04 -10.06
N SER A 40 3.79 1.84 -10.17
CA SER A 40 3.36 1.27 -11.45
C SER A 40 2.17 0.35 -11.23
N GLY A 41 1.41 0.12 -12.30
CA GLY A 41 0.23 -0.72 -12.24
C GLY A 41 -0.96 -0.02 -11.61
N GLU A 42 -2.01 -0.78 -11.38
CA GLU A 42 -3.25 -0.26 -10.79
C GLU A 42 -3.76 -1.24 -9.73
N LEU A 43 -4.28 -0.69 -8.65
CA LEU A 43 -4.91 -1.48 -7.61
C LEU A 43 -6.10 -0.72 -7.04
N THR A 44 -6.91 -1.41 -6.24
CA THR A 44 -7.90 -0.77 -5.39
C THR A 44 -7.46 -0.90 -3.94
N ALA A 45 -7.63 0.18 -3.19
CA ALA A 45 -7.41 0.20 -1.75
C ALA A 45 -8.76 0.46 -1.09
N ASN A 46 -9.31 -0.54 -0.40
CA ASN A 46 -10.66 -0.49 0.17
C ASN A 46 -11.70 -0.04 -0.86
N GLY A 47 -11.59 -0.56 -2.10
CA GLY A 47 -12.50 -0.24 -3.18
C GLY A 47 -12.19 1.05 -3.93
N LEU A 48 -11.21 1.82 -3.50
CA LEU A 48 -10.83 3.06 -4.16
C LEU A 48 -9.68 2.78 -5.14
N ALA A 49 -9.89 3.12 -6.41
CA ALA A 49 -8.89 2.86 -7.44
C ALA A 49 -7.69 3.79 -7.31
N ALA A 50 -6.49 3.22 -7.44
CA ALA A 50 -5.25 3.97 -7.43
C ALA A 50 -4.42 3.62 -8.66
N ARG A 51 -3.84 4.63 -9.28
CA ARG A 51 -3.07 4.55 -10.53
C ARG A 51 -1.65 5.04 -10.32
N PRO A 52 -0.74 4.80 -11.28
CA PRO A 52 0.64 5.29 -11.14
C PRO A 52 0.67 6.80 -10.86
N GLY A 53 1.48 7.18 -9.89
CA GLY A 53 1.59 8.57 -9.46
C GLY A 53 0.61 8.99 -8.39
N ASP A 54 -0.44 8.20 -8.14
CA ASP A 54 -1.42 8.52 -7.11
C ASP A 54 -0.87 8.26 -5.71
N GLY A 55 -1.27 9.11 -4.78
CA GLY A 55 -1.05 8.88 -3.36
C GLY A 55 -2.38 8.70 -2.66
N VAL A 56 -2.45 7.73 -1.75
CA VAL A 56 -3.65 7.45 -0.96
C VAL A 56 -3.30 7.55 0.52
N LEU A 57 -3.98 8.45 1.21
CA LEU A 57 -3.79 8.63 2.65
C LEU A 57 -4.91 7.94 3.41
N SER A 58 -4.54 7.10 4.37
CA SER A 58 -5.50 6.45 5.24
C SER A 58 -5.89 7.38 6.38
N ARG A 59 -7.20 7.46 6.64
CA ARG A 59 -7.74 8.15 7.81
C ARG A 59 -8.79 7.24 8.44
N ASP A 60 -8.71 7.03 9.73
CA ASP A 60 -9.74 6.30 10.49
C ASP A 60 -10.00 4.88 10.02
N GLU A 61 -9.10 4.30 9.26
CA GLU A 61 -9.22 2.94 8.77
C GLU A 61 -8.34 2.02 9.60
N SER A 62 -8.86 0.83 9.93
CA SER A 62 -8.09 -0.14 10.70
C SER A 62 -7.19 -0.99 9.81
N SER A 63 -7.55 -1.13 8.53
CA SER A 63 -6.77 -1.91 7.58
C SER A 63 -7.07 -1.47 6.14
N TRP A 64 -6.16 -1.80 5.24
CA TRP A 64 -6.36 -1.63 3.81
C TRP A 64 -6.42 -2.98 3.13
N ASP A 65 -7.48 -3.20 2.34
CA ASP A 65 -7.56 -4.33 1.43
C ASP A 65 -7.10 -3.87 0.06
N LEU A 66 -5.93 -4.30 -0.34
CA LEU A 66 -5.33 -3.95 -1.62
C LEU A 66 -5.58 -5.09 -2.60
N VAL A 67 -6.19 -4.78 -3.73
CA VAL A 67 -6.45 -5.75 -4.79
C VAL A 67 -5.88 -5.22 -6.08
N ALA A 68 -4.92 -5.92 -6.65
CA ALA A 68 -4.27 -5.49 -7.88
C ALA A 68 -5.10 -5.89 -9.09
N THR A 69 -5.34 -4.95 -10.00
CA THR A 69 -5.99 -5.22 -11.28
C THR A 69 -4.97 -5.45 -12.38
N SER A 70 -3.73 -5.05 -12.16
CA SER A 70 -2.60 -5.32 -13.03
C SER A 70 -1.36 -5.49 -12.18
N ALA A 71 -0.24 -5.90 -12.78
CA ALA A 71 1.02 -6.01 -12.06
C ALA A 71 1.37 -4.65 -11.44
N THR A 72 1.51 -4.60 -10.13
CA THR A 72 1.60 -3.35 -9.38
C THR A 72 2.84 -3.31 -8.51
N GLN A 73 3.44 -2.12 -8.46
CA GLN A 73 4.48 -1.79 -7.49
C GLN A 73 4.08 -0.51 -6.78
N ALA A 74 4.22 -0.53 -5.46
CA ALA A 74 3.84 0.62 -4.63
C ALA A 74 4.70 0.67 -3.38
N LEU A 75 4.70 1.83 -2.73
CA LEU A 75 5.34 2.02 -1.43
C LEU A 75 4.26 2.29 -0.39
N LEU A 76 4.35 1.59 0.72
CA LEU A 76 3.50 1.83 1.88
C LEU A 76 4.33 2.49 2.97
N PHE A 77 3.79 3.58 3.50
CA PHE A 77 4.42 4.32 4.60
C PHE A 77 3.58 4.13 5.86
N ASP A 78 4.21 3.61 6.91
CA ASP A 78 3.59 3.47 8.22
C ASP A 78 3.95 4.72 9.02
N LEU A 79 2.98 5.61 9.18
CA LEU A 79 3.17 6.89 9.83
C LEU A 79 2.70 6.82 11.28
N PRO A 80 3.40 7.47 12.20
CA PRO A 80 2.99 7.51 13.60
C PRO A 80 1.68 8.24 13.83
#